data_545269311991d0ac97dea62c8af3a23d
#
_entry.id   545269311991d0ac97dea62c8af3a23d
#
_cell.length_a   1.000
_cell.length_b   1.000
_cell.length_c   1.000
_cell.angle_alpha   90.00
_cell.angle_beta   90.00
_cell.angle_gamma   90.00
#
_symmetry.space_group_name_H-M   'P 1'
#
loop_
_entity.id
_entity.type
_entity.pdbx_description
1 polymer ?
#
loop_
_entity_poly.entity_id
_entity_poly.type
_entity_poly.pdbx_seq_one_letter_code
_entity_poly.pdbx_strand_id
1 'polypeptide(L)'
;EIKLVDESSNVNGLHKSSFDMSIDEELKKGKFENKYNRYHYLKFLPHNHYEEISNSSLNFDSSLGFAEKCGFRNSYGKSFQPFDVKNERPYDFIETPLHLMDRTFHKYMNVDLDKIGDGIINMYEKNPKNCDISLLWHNNYFTDYKYGSFIKEYKKVVEYIYESKIECVTPDVLVKSNYLSW
;
A
#
# COMPACT_ATOMS: atom_id res chain seq x y z
N GLU A 1 -2.91 -20.62 8.52
CA GLU A 1 -2.29 -19.31 8.16
C GLU A 1 -3.30 -18.16 8.31
N ILE A 2 -4.50 -18.25 7.73
CA ILE A 2 -5.54 -17.20 7.84
C ILE A 2 -5.91 -16.96 9.32
N LYS A 3 -6.04 -18.02 10.11
CA LYS A 3 -6.39 -17.92 11.53
C LYS A 3 -5.35 -17.15 12.36
N LEU A 4 -4.06 -17.28 12.06
CA LEU A 4 -2.98 -16.52 12.71
C LEU A 4 -3.02 -15.02 12.37
N VAL A 5 -3.50 -14.66 11.17
CA VAL A 5 -3.69 -13.26 10.76
C VAL A 5 -4.88 -12.66 11.50
N ASP A 6 -5.98 -13.42 11.65
CA ASP A 6 -7.18 -12.94 12.33
C ASP A 6 -7.00 -12.77 13.85
N GLU A 7 -6.11 -13.54 14.48
CA GLU A 7 -5.75 -13.41 15.90
C GLU A 7 -4.80 -12.24 16.18
N SER A 8 -4.23 -11.61 15.14
CA SER A 8 -3.37 -10.44 15.28
C SER A 8 -4.20 -9.15 15.29
N SER A 9 -3.64 -8.08 15.83
CA SER A 9 -4.21 -6.72 15.70
C SER A 9 -4.07 -6.14 14.28
N ASN A 10 -3.56 -6.92 13.34
CA ASN A 10 -3.34 -6.52 11.96
C ASN A 10 -4.64 -6.60 11.14
N VAL A 11 -4.73 -5.75 10.15
CA VAL A 11 -5.85 -5.71 9.20
C VAL A 11 -5.44 -6.48 7.95
N ASN A 12 -6.30 -7.37 7.49
CA ASN A 12 -6.09 -8.10 6.23
C ASN A 12 -6.83 -7.40 5.07
N GLY A 13 -6.44 -7.70 3.84
CA GLY A 13 -7.08 -7.17 2.64
C GLY A 13 -6.76 -8.03 1.41
N LEU A 14 -7.47 -7.77 0.33
CA LEU A 14 -7.25 -8.45 -0.94
C LEU A 14 -5.91 -8.00 -1.57
N HIS A 15 -5.17 -8.96 -2.10
CA HIS A 15 -4.08 -8.70 -3.03
C HIS A 15 -4.50 -9.20 -4.42
N LYS A 16 -5.29 -8.38 -5.11
CA LYS A 16 -5.93 -8.71 -6.38
C LYS A 16 -4.94 -9.27 -7.39
N SER A 17 -5.09 -10.53 -7.75
CA SER A 17 -4.11 -11.24 -8.57
C SER A 17 -4.71 -11.91 -9.81
N SER A 18 -5.97 -12.32 -9.78
CA SER A 18 -6.67 -12.91 -10.90
C SER A 18 -7.30 -11.84 -11.79
N PHE A 19 -7.15 -11.98 -13.10
CA PHE A 19 -7.86 -11.16 -14.09
C PHE A 19 -9.14 -11.82 -14.60
N ASP A 20 -9.32 -13.11 -14.29
CA ASP A 20 -10.47 -13.92 -14.72
C ASP A 20 -11.61 -13.92 -13.69
N MET A 21 -11.38 -13.32 -12.53
CA MET A 21 -12.34 -13.23 -11.43
C MET A 21 -12.59 -11.77 -11.09
N SER A 22 -13.81 -11.42 -10.76
CA SER A 22 -14.13 -10.10 -10.20
C SER A 22 -13.51 -9.92 -8.80
N ILE A 23 -13.40 -8.67 -8.35
CA ILE A 23 -12.93 -8.33 -7.00
C ILE A 23 -13.78 -9.05 -5.95
N ASP A 24 -15.11 -8.99 -6.05
CA ASP A 24 -16.01 -9.57 -5.06
C ASP A 24 -15.95 -11.10 -5.01
N GLU A 25 -15.69 -11.75 -6.14
CA GLU A 25 -15.46 -13.20 -6.18
C GLU A 25 -14.16 -13.57 -5.47
N GLU A 26 -13.07 -12.79 -5.66
CA GLU A 26 -11.81 -13.04 -4.94
C GLU A 26 -11.95 -12.75 -3.44
N LEU A 27 -12.63 -11.68 -3.04
CA LEU A 27 -12.93 -11.38 -1.63
C LEU A 27 -13.68 -12.52 -0.97
N LYS A 28 -14.74 -13.02 -1.62
CA LYS A 28 -15.54 -14.14 -1.13
C LYS A 28 -14.72 -15.44 -1.04
N LYS A 29 -13.93 -15.75 -2.06
CA LYS A 29 -13.07 -16.94 -2.09
C LYS A 29 -12.00 -16.89 -1.01
N GLY A 30 -11.40 -15.74 -0.77
CA GLY A 30 -10.41 -15.50 0.28
C GLY A 30 -11.02 -15.34 1.68
N LYS A 31 -12.35 -15.25 1.80
CA LYS A 31 -13.07 -14.96 3.05
C LYS A 31 -12.59 -13.67 3.72
N PHE A 32 -12.29 -12.66 2.93
CA PHE A 32 -11.91 -11.35 3.43
C PHE A 32 -13.15 -10.59 3.91
N GLU A 33 -13.13 -10.11 5.14
CA GLU A 33 -14.18 -9.25 5.71
C GLU A 33 -13.89 -7.76 5.43
N ASN A 34 -12.61 -7.39 5.38
CA ASN A 34 -12.18 -6.04 5.08
C ASN A 34 -12.25 -5.74 3.59
N LYS A 35 -12.69 -4.54 3.29
CA LYS A 35 -12.91 -4.05 1.92
C LYS A 35 -11.71 -3.26 1.39
N TYR A 36 -10.51 -3.83 1.55
CA TYR A 36 -9.24 -3.21 1.20
C TYR A 36 -8.54 -4.00 0.12
N ASN A 37 -7.86 -3.32 -0.80
CA ASN A 37 -7.18 -3.95 -1.92
C ASN A 37 -5.81 -3.31 -2.23
N ARG A 38 -4.98 -4.13 -2.85
CA ARG A 38 -3.81 -3.73 -3.64
C ARG A 38 -3.62 -4.71 -4.78
N TYR A 39 -3.52 -4.21 -6.02
CA TYR A 39 -3.27 -5.05 -7.18
C TYR A 39 -1.87 -5.66 -7.16
N HIS A 40 -1.79 -6.95 -7.42
CA HIS A 40 -0.54 -7.70 -7.50
C HIS A 40 0.36 -7.15 -8.63
N TYR A 41 1.65 -7.05 -8.36
CA TYR A 41 2.66 -6.45 -9.26
C TYR A 41 2.37 -5.01 -9.67
N LEU A 42 1.52 -4.28 -8.97
CA LEU A 42 1.06 -2.95 -9.36
C LEU A 42 0.57 -2.90 -10.82
N LYS A 43 -0.02 -4.00 -11.31
CA LYS A 43 -0.70 -4.06 -12.60
C LYS A 43 -1.99 -3.24 -12.54
N PHE A 44 -1.80 -1.95 -12.48
CA PHE A 44 -2.85 -0.99 -12.17
C PHE A 44 -2.86 0.18 -13.17
N LEU A 45 -4.01 0.36 -13.82
CA LEU A 45 -4.29 1.44 -14.76
C LEU A 45 -5.50 2.22 -14.21
N PRO A 46 -5.32 3.42 -13.66
CA PRO A 46 -6.39 4.18 -13.01
C PRO A 46 -7.67 4.29 -13.84
N HIS A 47 -7.56 4.60 -15.13
CA HIS A 47 -8.70 4.79 -16.04
C HIS A 47 -9.58 3.53 -16.26
N ASN A 48 -9.05 2.34 -15.95
CA ASN A 48 -9.81 1.08 -16.05
C ASN A 48 -10.20 0.56 -14.67
N HIS A 49 -9.23 0.52 -13.74
CA HIS A 49 -9.42 -0.18 -12.48
C HIS A 49 -10.16 0.65 -11.45
N TYR A 50 -10.16 1.98 -11.53
CA TYR A 50 -11.00 2.79 -10.63
C TYR A 50 -12.48 2.52 -10.80
N GLU A 51 -12.94 2.31 -12.04
CA GLU A 51 -14.31 1.90 -12.30
C GLU A 51 -14.59 0.48 -11.76
N GLU A 52 -13.65 -0.46 -11.94
CA GLU A 52 -13.75 -1.83 -11.40
C GLU A 52 -13.83 -1.82 -9.86
N ILE A 53 -13.00 -1.03 -9.19
CA ILE A 53 -13.00 -0.87 -7.73
C ILE A 53 -14.33 -0.27 -7.26
N SER A 54 -14.76 0.82 -7.87
CA SER A 54 -16.00 1.52 -7.50
C SER A 54 -17.25 0.66 -7.71
N ASN A 55 -17.23 -0.27 -8.67
CA ASN A 55 -18.33 -1.22 -8.91
C ASN A 55 -18.28 -2.46 -8.01
N SER A 56 -17.28 -2.57 -7.13
CA SER A 56 -17.11 -3.66 -6.16
C SER A 56 -17.53 -3.22 -4.75
N SER A 57 -17.38 -4.12 -3.80
CA SER A 57 -17.59 -3.83 -2.38
C SER A 57 -16.40 -3.16 -1.69
N LEU A 58 -15.30 -2.87 -2.40
CA LEU A 58 -14.13 -2.20 -1.84
C LEU A 58 -14.40 -0.74 -1.47
N ASN A 59 -13.77 -0.28 -0.38
CA ASN A 59 -13.80 1.12 0.03
C ASN A 59 -12.38 1.72 0.17
N PHE A 60 -11.34 0.91 -0.08
CA PHE A 60 -9.95 1.35 -0.01
C PHE A 60 -9.09 0.60 -1.02
N ASP A 61 -8.23 1.34 -1.72
CA ASP A 61 -7.19 0.78 -2.59
C ASP A 61 -5.83 1.43 -2.31
N SER A 62 -4.77 0.69 -2.57
CA SER A 62 -3.39 1.19 -2.43
C SER A 62 -2.51 0.66 -3.55
N SER A 63 -2.99 0.79 -4.79
CA SER A 63 -2.30 0.26 -5.98
C SER A 63 -1.59 1.31 -6.79
N LEU A 64 -1.94 2.59 -6.66
CA LEU A 64 -1.35 3.67 -7.42
C LEU A 64 0.11 3.92 -6.98
N GLY A 65 1.05 3.32 -7.67
CA GLY A 65 2.47 3.43 -7.34
C GLY A 65 3.35 3.14 -8.53
N PHE A 66 4.65 3.36 -8.36
CA PHE A 66 5.66 2.94 -9.31
C PHE A 66 6.34 1.66 -8.82
N ALA A 67 6.57 0.68 -9.71
CA ALA A 67 7.38 -0.47 -9.39
C ALA A 67 8.88 -0.14 -9.41
N GLU A 68 9.30 0.71 -10.34
CA GLU A 68 10.71 0.96 -10.67
C GLU A 68 11.36 2.07 -9.84
N LYS A 69 10.60 2.90 -9.17
CA LYS A 69 11.11 4.04 -8.38
C LYS A 69 10.20 4.38 -7.21
N CYS A 70 10.77 4.99 -6.19
CA CYS A 70 10.03 5.53 -5.07
C CYS A 70 9.36 6.86 -5.42
N GLY A 71 8.31 7.24 -4.69
CA GLY A 71 7.73 8.57 -4.76
C GLY A 71 6.24 8.59 -5.09
N PHE A 72 5.76 9.77 -5.40
CA PHE A 72 4.34 10.08 -5.56
C PHE A 72 3.92 10.01 -7.03
N ARG A 73 3.28 8.92 -7.45
CA ARG A 73 2.89 8.71 -8.85
C ARG A 73 1.90 9.75 -9.37
N ASN A 74 1.04 10.26 -8.52
CA ASN A 74 0.06 11.30 -8.84
C ASN A 74 0.51 12.71 -8.42
N SER A 75 1.78 12.88 -8.04
CA SER A 75 2.34 14.13 -7.51
C SER A 75 1.61 14.68 -6.27
N TYR A 76 0.91 13.81 -5.54
CA TYR A 76 0.12 14.14 -4.36
C TYR A 76 0.43 13.18 -3.22
N GLY A 77 0.69 13.69 -2.04
CA GLY A 77 1.18 12.94 -0.88
C GLY A 77 0.11 12.57 0.14
N LYS A 78 -1.16 12.63 -0.21
CA LYS A 78 -2.28 12.29 0.68
C LYS A 78 -3.12 11.17 0.11
N SER A 79 -3.84 10.51 0.99
CA SER A 79 -4.98 9.69 0.61
C SER A 79 -6.05 10.58 0.01
N PHE A 80 -6.73 10.12 -1.01
CA PHE A 80 -7.73 10.90 -1.73
C PHE A 80 -8.85 10.03 -2.29
N GLN A 81 -9.97 10.66 -2.55
CA GLN A 81 -11.08 10.07 -3.28
C GLN A 81 -10.88 10.33 -4.78
N PRO A 82 -10.66 9.30 -5.61
CA PRO A 82 -10.49 9.50 -7.05
C PRO A 82 -11.74 10.06 -7.70
N PHE A 83 -11.57 10.79 -8.80
CA PHE A 83 -12.67 11.45 -9.48
C PHE A 83 -13.00 10.78 -10.83
N ASP A 84 -14.26 10.46 -11.03
CA ASP A 84 -14.80 9.96 -12.29
C ASP A 84 -15.15 11.15 -13.20
N VAL A 85 -14.24 11.46 -14.11
CA VAL A 85 -14.41 12.59 -15.04
C VAL A 85 -15.58 12.38 -16.00
N LYS A 86 -15.89 11.12 -16.33
CA LYS A 86 -16.97 10.78 -17.27
C LYS A 86 -18.35 11.04 -16.68
N ASN A 87 -18.51 10.72 -15.39
CA ASN A 87 -19.78 10.89 -14.69
C ASN A 87 -19.80 12.12 -13.77
N GLU A 88 -18.74 12.94 -13.80
CA GLU A 88 -18.57 14.18 -13.05
C GLU A 88 -18.80 14.03 -11.53
N ARG A 89 -18.30 12.94 -10.93
CA ARG A 89 -18.47 12.62 -9.52
C ARG A 89 -17.25 11.89 -8.93
N PRO A 90 -17.02 11.98 -7.61
CA PRO A 90 -16.05 11.13 -6.96
C PRO A 90 -16.45 9.64 -7.06
N TYR A 91 -15.45 8.76 -7.08
CA TYR A 91 -15.65 7.33 -6.84
C TYR A 91 -15.87 7.04 -5.36
N ASP A 92 -16.59 5.97 -5.01
CA ASP A 92 -16.95 5.63 -3.62
C ASP A 92 -15.88 4.80 -2.90
N PHE A 93 -14.61 5.19 -3.03
CA PHE A 93 -13.49 4.58 -2.29
C PHE A 93 -12.35 5.57 -2.11
N ILE A 94 -11.43 5.23 -1.18
CA ILE A 94 -10.22 6.01 -0.93
C ILE A 94 -9.01 5.32 -1.55
N GLU A 95 -8.24 6.05 -2.33
CA GLU A 95 -6.92 5.66 -2.82
C GLU A 95 -5.83 6.22 -1.90
N THR A 96 -4.97 5.34 -1.38
CA THR A 96 -3.72 5.72 -0.73
C THR A 96 -2.56 5.22 -1.57
N PRO A 97 -1.87 6.08 -2.33
CA PRO A 97 -0.83 5.64 -3.25
C PRO A 97 0.29 4.85 -2.57
N LEU A 98 0.85 3.86 -3.26
CA LEU A 98 2.04 3.16 -2.82
C LEU A 98 3.28 3.99 -3.14
N HIS A 99 3.99 4.45 -2.10
CA HIS A 99 5.13 5.34 -2.23
C HIS A 99 6.47 4.62 -2.16
N LEU A 100 6.56 3.61 -1.30
CA LEU A 100 7.80 2.91 -0.97
C LEU A 100 7.59 1.40 -1.03
N MET A 101 8.54 0.68 -1.64
CA MET A 101 8.52 -0.77 -1.70
C MET A 101 9.96 -1.32 -1.61
N ASP A 102 10.17 -2.31 -0.76
CA ASP A 102 11.46 -2.98 -0.58
C ASP A 102 12.09 -3.46 -1.90
N ARG A 103 11.28 -4.07 -2.77
CA ARG A 103 11.72 -4.53 -4.09
C ARG A 103 12.15 -3.41 -5.02
N THR A 104 11.55 -2.25 -4.91
CA THR A 104 11.93 -1.08 -5.69
C THR A 104 13.38 -0.72 -5.44
N PHE A 105 13.77 -0.62 -4.18
CA PHE A 105 15.15 -0.32 -3.81
C PHE A 105 16.12 -1.39 -4.27
N HIS A 106 15.82 -2.66 -3.95
CA HIS A 106 16.72 -3.77 -4.24
C HIS A 106 16.82 -4.08 -5.75
N LYS A 107 15.68 -4.30 -6.41
CA LYS A 107 15.63 -4.90 -7.74
C LYS A 107 15.73 -3.88 -8.88
N TYR A 108 15.13 -2.72 -8.70
CA TYR A 108 15.01 -1.71 -9.75
C TYR A 108 16.03 -0.58 -9.60
N MET A 109 16.26 -0.13 -8.37
CA MET A 109 17.23 0.94 -8.08
C MET A 109 18.62 0.41 -7.76
N ASN A 110 18.83 -0.93 -7.69
CA ASN A 110 20.09 -1.60 -7.38
C ASN A 110 20.76 -1.09 -6.09
N VAL A 111 19.97 -0.77 -5.07
CA VAL A 111 20.47 -0.39 -3.75
C VAL A 111 20.98 -1.65 -3.05
N ASP A 112 22.14 -1.55 -2.43
CA ASP A 112 22.70 -2.62 -1.62
C ASP A 112 21.75 -3.03 -0.51
N LEU A 113 21.67 -4.34 -0.20
CA LEU A 113 20.71 -4.89 0.76
C LEU A 113 20.79 -4.26 2.15
N ASP A 114 21.97 -3.86 2.57
CA ASP A 114 22.28 -3.24 3.86
C ASP A 114 22.07 -1.72 3.90
N LYS A 115 21.58 -1.13 2.81
CA LYS A 115 21.30 0.30 2.67
C LYS A 115 19.82 0.62 2.34
N ILE A 116 18.99 -0.40 2.25
CA ILE A 116 17.57 -0.23 1.88
C ILE A 116 16.84 0.58 2.95
N GLY A 117 17.08 0.29 4.22
CA GLY A 117 16.50 1.03 5.33
C GLY A 117 16.88 2.51 5.30
N ASP A 118 18.16 2.83 5.05
CA ASP A 118 18.62 4.21 4.90
C ASP A 118 17.93 4.92 3.73
N GLY A 119 17.77 4.23 2.61
CA GLY A 119 17.04 4.76 1.46
C GLY A 119 15.58 5.10 1.77
N ILE A 120 14.90 4.23 2.50
CA ILE A 120 13.52 4.43 2.94
C ILE A 120 13.43 5.58 3.95
N ILE A 121 14.29 5.61 4.96
CA ILE A 121 14.35 6.67 5.98
C ILE A 121 14.59 8.03 5.32
N ASN A 122 15.55 8.11 4.40
CA ASN A 122 15.82 9.34 3.65
C ASN A 122 14.61 9.84 2.85
N MET A 123 13.75 8.93 2.37
CA MET A 123 12.48 9.32 1.74
C MET A 123 11.49 9.92 2.73
N TYR A 124 11.40 9.40 3.96
CA TYR A 124 10.59 10.00 5.02
C TYR A 124 11.12 11.39 5.40
N GLU A 125 12.43 11.55 5.55
CA GLU A 125 13.06 12.82 5.95
C GLU A 125 12.91 13.93 4.91
N LYS A 126 12.95 13.57 3.63
CA LYS A 126 12.85 14.51 2.51
C LYS A 126 11.43 14.94 2.18
N ASN A 127 10.43 14.19 2.63
CA ASN A 127 9.06 14.50 2.31
C ASN A 127 8.43 15.42 3.35
N PRO A 128 7.56 16.32 2.92
CA PRO A 128 6.96 17.30 3.81
C PRO A 128 6.16 16.59 4.90
N LYS A 129 6.21 17.14 6.10
CA LYS A 129 5.30 16.81 7.18
C LYS A 129 3.87 16.87 6.63
N ASN A 130 3.06 15.88 6.93
CA ASN A 130 1.67 15.83 6.49
C ASN A 130 1.43 15.05 5.18
N CYS A 131 2.24 14.02 4.90
CA CYS A 131 2.00 13.03 3.86
C CYS A 131 1.49 11.71 4.46
N ASP A 132 0.62 11.01 3.73
CA ASP A 132 0.23 9.64 4.03
C ASP A 132 1.16 8.71 3.24
N ILE A 133 2.23 8.25 3.87
CA ILE A 133 3.23 7.41 3.20
C ILE A 133 2.92 5.95 3.42
N SER A 134 2.69 5.20 2.34
CA SER A 134 2.56 3.76 2.39
C SER A 134 3.87 3.05 2.04
N LEU A 135 4.22 2.05 2.82
CA LEU A 135 5.37 1.18 2.64
C LEU A 135 4.90 -0.27 2.43
N LEU A 136 5.35 -0.89 1.35
CA LEU A 136 5.19 -2.31 1.10
C LEU A 136 6.50 -3.05 1.41
N TRP A 137 6.39 -4.10 2.23
CA TRP A 137 7.49 -5.02 2.50
C TRP A 137 7.03 -6.46 2.26
N HIS A 138 7.76 -7.20 1.42
CA HIS A 138 7.38 -8.56 1.08
C HIS A 138 7.80 -9.56 2.15
N ASN A 139 6.91 -10.48 2.48
CA ASN A 139 7.13 -11.50 3.50
C ASN A 139 8.27 -12.48 3.19
N ASN A 140 8.57 -12.72 1.91
CA ASN A 140 9.67 -13.60 1.51
C ASN A 140 11.07 -13.06 1.87
N TYR A 141 11.17 -11.79 2.26
CA TYR A 141 12.42 -11.18 2.73
C TYR A 141 12.66 -11.35 4.23
N PHE A 142 11.75 -11.97 4.97
CA PHE A 142 11.95 -12.31 6.38
C PHE A 142 12.62 -13.67 6.61
N THR A 143 13.39 -14.17 5.64
CA THR A 143 14.14 -15.41 5.75
C THR A 143 15.63 -15.15 5.76
N ASP A 144 16.39 -15.87 6.59
CA ASP A 144 17.85 -15.75 6.68
C ASP A 144 18.57 -16.37 5.48
N TYR A 145 17.89 -17.26 4.74
CA TYR A 145 18.53 -18.10 3.72
C TYR A 145 19.18 -17.31 2.58
N LYS A 146 18.58 -16.23 2.12
CA LYS A 146 19.10 -15.45 0.97
C LYS A 146 19.13 -13.95 1.23
N TYR A 147 18.35 -13.49 2.18
CA TYR A 147 18.05 -12.08 2.38
C TYR A 147 18.19 -11.65 3.85
N GLY A 148 19.13 -12.27 4.59
CA GLY A 148 19.28 -12.05 6.04
C GLY A 148 19.49 -10.59 6.47
N SER A 149 20.00 -9.73 5.58
CA SER A 149 20.09 -8.29 5.85
C SER A 149 18.76 -7.57 5.74
N PHE A 150 17.79 -8.05 4.95
CA PHE A 150 16.49 -7.39 4.79
C PHE A 150 15.71 -7.25 6.10
N ILE A 151 15.77 -8.28 6.98
CA ILE A 151 15.09 -8.21 8.28
C ILE A 151 15.70 -7.14 9.19
N LYS A 152 17.01 -6.91 9.08
CA LYS A 152 17.69 -5.84 9.82
C LYS A 152 17.28 -4.48 9.31
N GLU A 153 17.22 -4.32 8.00
CA GLU A 153 16.78 -3.09 7.35
C GLU A 153 15.31 -2.77 7.65
N TYR A 154 14.44 -3.79 7.67
CA TYR A 154 13.06 -3.62 8.11
C TYR A 154 12.96 -3.12 9.55
N LYS A 155 13.69 -3.77 10.48
CA LYS A 155 13.73 -3.35 11.89
C LYS A 155 14.21 -1.92 12.03
N LYS A 156 15.28 -1.54 11.33
CA LYS A 156 15.82 -0.17 11.31
C LYS A 156 14.75 0.86 10.88
N VAL A 157 13.96 0.55 9.85
CA VAL A 157 12.85 1.43 9.41
C VAL A 157 11.77 1.54 10.48
N VAL A 158 11.37 0.41 11.09
CA VAL A 158 10.35 0.39 12.16
C VAL A 158 10.82 1.16 13.39
N GLU A 159 12.08 1.00 13.79
CA GLU A 159 12.70 1.75 14.90
C GLU A 159 12.69 3.26 14.61
N TYR A 160 13.10 3.66 13.42
CA TYR A 160 13.03 5.06 12.99
C TYR A 160 11.61 5.64 13.06
N ILE A 161 10.61 4.92 12.55
CA ILE A 161 9.20 5.32 12.60
C ILE A 161 8.76 5.53 14.05
N TYR A 162 9.09 4.58 14.93
CA TYR A 162 8.76 4.64 16.35
C TYR A 162 9.43 5.82 17.07
N GLU A 163 10.75 5.99 16.91
CA GLU A 163 11.54 7.06 17.55
C GLU A 163 11.12 8.45 17.04
N SER A 164 10.81 8.56 15.76
CA SER A 164 10.33 9.80 15.13
C SER A 164 8.86 10.11 15.45
N LYS A 165 8.17 9.23 16.21
CA LYS A 165 6.74 9.36 16.56
C LYS A 165 5.84 9.55 15.33
N ILE A 166 6.19 8.87 14.24
CA ILE A 166 5.35 8.87 13.04
C ILE A 166 4.11 8.03 13.33
N GLU A 167 2.95 8.62 13.13
CA GLU A 167 1.68 7.93 13.35
C GLU A 167 1.47 6.83 12.29
N CYS A 168 1.20 5.61 12.75
CA CYS A 168 0.85 4.48 11.89
C CYS A 168 -0.65 4.25 11.98
N VAL A 169 -1.33 4.32 10.85
CA VAL A 169 -2.79 4.19 10.78
C VAL A 169 -3.19 3.02 9.89
N THR A 170 -4.36 2.45 10.17
CA THR A 170 -4.97 1.41 9.35
C THR A 170 -5.86 2.02 8.25
N PRO A 171 -6.18 1.28 7.17
CA PRO A 171 -7.02 1.78 6.09
C PRO A 171 -8.38 2.33 6.54
N ASP A 172 -9.01 1.76 7.57
CA ASP A 172 -10.31 2.23 8.06
C ASP A 172 -10.24 3.64 8.67
N VAL A 173 -9.11 4.02 9.28
CA VAL A 173 -8.88 5.39 9.77
C VAL A 173 -8.81 6.36 8.60
N LEU A 174 -8.09 6.01 7.54
CA LEU A 174 -7.98 6.83 6.32
C LEU A 174 -9.31 6.96 5.59
N VAL A 175 -10.07 5.87 5.49
CA VAL A 175 -11.43 5.89 4.91
C VAL A 175 -12.31 6.87 5.69
N LYS A 176 -12.39 6.73 7.01
CA LYS A 176 -13.22 7.60 7.85
C LYS A 176 -12.83 9.07 7.77
N SER A 177 -11.52 9.37 7.82
CA SER A 177 -11.03 10.76 7.80
C SER A 177 -11.28 11.47 6.47
N ASN A 178 -11.22 10.74 5.36
CA ASN A 178 -11.44 11.31 4.03
C ASN A 178 -12.93 11.50 3.67
N TYR A 179 -13.83 10.66 4.19
CA TYR A 179 -15.27 10.87 4.01
C TYR A 179 -15.87 12.00 4.87
N LEU A 180 -15.18 12.40 5.94
CA LEU A 180 -15.65 13.46 6.85
C LEU A 180 -15.15 14.86 6.46
N SER A 181 -14.36 14.98 5.41
CA SER A 181 -13.72 16.26 5.01
C SER A 181 -14.42 16.99 3.86
N TRP A 182 -15.66 16.62 3.50
CA TRP A 182 -16.50 17.29 2.49
C TRP A 182 -17.77 17.86 3.09
#